data_e1cd15c17a15cd47d05b982a28678ebb
#
_entry.id   e1cd15c17a15cd47d05b982a28678ebb
#
_cell.length_a   1.000
_cell.length_b   1.000
_cell.length_c   1.000
_cell.angle_alpha   90.00
_cell.angle_beta   90.00
_cell.angle_gamma   90.00
#
_symmetry.space_group_name_H-M   'P 1'
#
loop_
_entity.id
_entity.type
_entity.pdbx_description
1 polymer ?
#
loop_
_entity_poly.entity_id
_entity_poly.type
_entity_poly.pdbx_seq_one_letter_code
_entity_poly.pdbx_strand_id
1 'polypeptide(L)'
;REEVAEQIKALKEIKILGEYYGLDLSRPATNAQEAVQWVYMAYLAAVKEQDGAAMSLGNVSSFLDIYIQYDLDHGKIDESFAQELVDQFIIKLRMVRHLRMQSYNDIFAGDPTWVTESIGGRFNDGRTKVTKTSFRFLQTLYNLGPSPEPNMTVLWSPELPEGFKEFCAQVSIDTSSIQYENDTLMREVRNCDDYGIACCEIGRAHV
;
A
#
# COMPACT_ATOMS: atom_id res chain seq x y z
N ARG A 1 3.32 28.41 -15.54
CA ARG A 1 4.76 28.56 -15.17
C ARG A 1 4.93 28.59 -13.65
N GLU A 2 4.06 29.28 -12.89
CA GLU A 2 4.11 29.31 -11.42
C GLU A 2 3.90 27.94 -10.82
N GLU A 3 2.88 27.22 -11.26
CA GLU A 3 2.60 25.85 -10.80
C GLU A 3 3.80 24.90 -10.97
N VAL A 4 4.46 24.93 -12.14
CA VAL A 4 5.67 24.13 -12.39
C VAL A 4 6.82 24.54 -11.46
N ALA A 5 6.95 25.82 -11.14
CA ALA A 5 7.97 26.29 -10.21
C ALA A 5 7.71 25.78 -8.78
N GLU A 6 6.46 25.75 -8.34
CA GLU A 6 6.07 25.17 -7.04
C GLU A 6 6.29 23.65 -7.00
N GLN A 7 5.98 22.93 -8.07
CA GLN A 7 6.27 21.50 -8.17
C GLN A 7 7.77 21.20 -8.06
N ILE A 8 8.61 21.99 -8.76
CA ILE A 8 10.08 21.87 -8.67
C ILE A 8 10.57 22.15 -7.26
N LYS A 9 9.99 23.16 -6.59
CA LYS A 9 10.33 23.48 -5.20
C LYS A 9 9.96 22.32 -4.28
N ALA A 10 8.74 21.78 -4.37
CA ALA A 10 8.27 20.65 -3.57
C ALA A 10 9.17 19.41 -3.77
N LEU A 11 9.57 19.08 -4.99
CA LEU A 11 10.50 17.98 -5.27
C LEU A 11 11.87 18.19 -4.62
N LYS A 12 12.39 19.42 -4.60
CA LYS A 12 13.64 19.75 -3.92
C LYS A 12 13.50 19.58 -2.39
N GLU A 13 12.37 20.00 -1.84
CA GLU A 13 12.08 19.85 -0.41
C GLU A 13 11.97 18.38 0.01
N ILE A 14 11.30 17.53 -0.80
CA ILE A 14 11.24 16.08 -0.59
C ILE A 14 12.64 15.46 -0.64
N LYS A 15 13.49 15.90 -1.56
CA LYS A 15 14.86 15.43 -1.64
C LYS A 15 15.64 15.76 -0.35
N ILE A 16 15.54 17.00 0.14
CA ILE A 16 16.15 17.41 1.43
C ILE A 16 15.60 16.59 2.58
N LEU A 17 14.29 16.33 2.61
CA LEU A 17 13.68 15.45 3.61
C LEU A 17 14.28 14.03 3.55
N GLY A 18 14.43 13.46 2.35
CA GLY A 18 15.10 12.17 2.17
C GLY A 18 16.53 12.16 2.71
N GLU A 19 17.31 13.15 2.37
CA GLU A 19 18.71 13.31 2.84
C GLU A 19 18.80 13.36 4.38
N TYR A 20 17.83 14.02 5.04
CA TYR A 20 17.75 14.07 6.50
C TYR A 20 17.58 12.67 7.13
N TYR A 21 16.90 11.76 6.42
CA TYR A 21 16.72 10.36 6.83
C TYR A 21 17.74 9.39 6.21
N GLY A 22 18.81 9.91 5.60
CA GLY A 22 19.85 9.10 4.98
C GLY A 22 19.46 8.44 3.66
N LEU A 23 18.44 8.99 2.97
CA LEU A 23 17.93 8.48 1.70
C LEU A 23 18.30 9.40 0.55
N ASP A 24 18.82 8.84 -0.52
CA ASP A 24 19.02 9.55 -1.79
C ASP A 24 17.79 9.38 -2.70
N LEU A 25 16.85 10.31 -2.61
CA LEU A 25 15.64 10.32 -3.45
C LEU A 25 15.88 10.88 -4.86
N SER A 26 17.13 11.14 -5.27
CA SER A 26 17.46 11.59 -6.63
C SER A 26 17.67 10.43 -7.62
N ARG A 27 17.69 9.21 -7.14
CA ARG A 27 17.88 7.97 -7.90
C ARG A 27 16.86 6.90 -7.51
N PRO A 28 16.63 5.89 -8.32
CA PRO A 28 15.82 4.73 -7.94
C PRO A 28 16.39 4.02 -6.71
N ALA A 29 15.51 3.37 -5.94
CA ALA A 29 15.91 2.50 -4.84
C ALA A 29 16.82 1.36 -5.33
N THR A 30 17.77 0.95 -4.51
CA THR A 30 18.75 -0.12 -4.82
C THR A 30 18.62 -1.35 -3.92
N ASN A 31 17.78 -1.28 -2.90
CA ASN A 31 17.53 -2.36 -1.96
C ASN A 31 16.12 -2.27 -1.38
N ALA A 32 15.69 -3.29 -0.65
CA ALA A 32 14.35 -3.39 -0.07
C ALA A 32 14.03 -2.24 0.89
N GLN A 33 14.97 -1.88 1.77
CA GLN A 33 14.78 -0.81 2.74
C GLN A 33 14.59 0.55 2.05
N GLU A 34 15.40 0.87 1.06
CA GLU A 34 15.25 2.10 0.27
C GLU A 34 13.91 2.10 -0.47
N ALA A 35 13.49 0.97 -1.06
CA ALA A 35 12.23 0.87 -1.78
C ALA A 35 11.02 1.14 -0.88
N VAL A 36 10.99 0.55 0.32
CA VAL A 36 9.95 0.80 1.32
C VAL A 36 9.91 2.28 1.73
N GLN A 37 11.07 2.89 1.99
CA GLN A 37 11.14 4.30 2.35
C GLN A 37 10.73 5.22 1.19
N TRP A 38 11.10 4.88 -0.04
CA TRP A 38 10.68 5.60 -1.24
C TRP A 38 9.16 5.63 -1.39
N VAL A 39 8.51 4.47 -1.25
CA VAL A 39 7.05 4.36 -1.29
C VAL A 39 6.42 5.22 -0.18
N TYR A 40 6.97 5.16 1.03
CA TYR A 40 6.45 5.95 2.15
C TYR A 40 6.59 7.47 1.92
N MET A 41 7.74 7.94 1.41
CA MET A 41 7.93 9.36 1.09
C MET A 41 7.00 9.82 -0.03
N ALA A 42 6.80 8.99 -1.07
CA ALA A 42 5.85 9.27 -2.14
C ALA A 42 4.40 9.34 -1.60
N TYR A 43 4.05 8.42 -0.69
CA TYR A 43 2.75 8.44 -0.01
C TYR A 43 2.54 9.72 0.80
N LEU A 44 3.53 10.16 1.57
CA LEU A 44 3.43 11.41 2.35
C LEU A 44 3.24 12.63 1.43
N ALA A 45 3.95 12.67 0.30
CA ALA A 45 3.79 13.73 -0.69
C ALA A 45 2.37 13.73 -1.30
N ALA A 46 1.86 12.55 -1.64
CA ALA A 46 0.52 12.39 -2.19
C ALA A 46 -0.58 12.75 -1.17
N VAL A 47 -0.44 12.37 0.10
CA VAL A 47 -1.36 12.78 1.17
C VAL A 47 -1.37 14.30 1.32
N LYS A 48 -0.20 14.93 1.26
CA LYS A 48 -0.06 16.38 1.35
C LYS A 48 -0.72 17.09 0.16
N GLU A 49 -0.54 16.58 -1.04
CA GLU A 49 -1.13 17.16 -2.27
C GLU A 49 -2.66 16.99 -2.27
N GLN A 50 -3.15 15.81 -1.89
CA GLN A 50 -4.58 15.53 -1.86
C GLN A 50 -5.33 16.36 -0.82
N ASP A 51 -4.68 16.68 0.29
CA ASP A 51 -5.26 17.39 1.45
C ASP A 51 -6.62 16.81 1.88
N GLY A 52 -6.72 15.48 1.88
CA GLY A 52 -7.96 14.76 2.15
C GLY A 52 -7.72 13.32 2.62
N ALA A 53 -8.82 12.60 2.76
CA ALA A 53 -8.83 11.19 3.09
C ALA A 53 -9.20 10.34 1.87
N ALA A 54 -9.11 9.00 2.04
CA ALA A 54 -9.43 8.00 1.02
C ALA A 54 -8.38 7.96 -0.11
N MET A 55 -7.25 7.37 0.21
CA MET A 55 -6.13 7.24 -0.72
C MET A 55 -5.86 5.77 -1.04
N SER A 56 -5.63 5.46 -2.32
CA SER A 56 -5.14 4.15 -2.75
C SER A 56 -3.61 4.16 -2.82
N LEU A 57 -2.98 3.13 -2.23
CA LEU A 57 -1.58 2.80 -2.51
C LEU A 57 -1.43 1.98 -3.79
N GLY A 58 -2.53 1.43 -4.31
CA GLY A 58 -2.50 0.45 -5.38
C GLY A 58 -2.02 -0.91 -4.87
N ASN A 59 -1.19 -1.59 -5.66
CA ASN A 59 -0.66 -2.92 -5.35
C ASN A 59 0.83 -2.83 -4.99
N VAL A 60 1.12 -2.19 -3.86
CA VAL A 60 2.50 -1.95 -3.38
C VAL A 60 3.19 -3.25 -2.97
N SER A 61 2.43 -4.23 -2.47
CA SER A 61 2.98 -5.54 -2.08
C SER A 61 3.70 -6.24 -3.22
N SER A 62 3.15 -6.22 -4.44
CA SER A 62 3.78 -6.80 -5.62
C SER A 62 5.02 -6.01 -6.08
N PHE A 63 4.98 -4.69 -5.95
CA PHE A 63 6.12 -3.83 -6.27
C PHE A 63 7.29 -4.03 -5.30
N LEU A 64 7.02 -4.03 -4.01
CA LEU A 64 8.06 -4.21 -2.99
C LEU A 64 8.69 -5.59 -3.03
N ASP A 65 7.93 -6.61 -3.46
CA ASP A 65 8.45 -7.97 -3.58
C ASP A 65 9.64 -8.07 -4.53
N ILE A 66 9.72 -7.23 -5.55
CA ILE A 66 10.86 -7.19 -6.50
C ILE A 66 12.17 -6.92 -5.74
N TYR A 67 12.16 -5.96 -4.85
CA TYR A 67 13.34 -5.58 -4.07
C TYR A 67 13.59 -6.54 -2.91
N ILE A 68 12.54 -6.92 -2.19
CA ILE A 68 12.64 -7.83 -1.03
C ILE A 68 13.16 -9.19 -1.48
N GLN A 69 12.59 -9.75 -2.54
CA GLN A 69 13.03 -11.06 -3.04
C GLN A 69 14.46 -10.99 -3.60
N TYR A 70 14.80 -9.91 -4.30
CA TYR A 70 16.17 -9.71 -4.77
C TYR A 70 17.17 -9.71 -3.62
N ASP A 71 16.91 -8.97 -2.54
CA ASP A 71 17.81 -8.88 -1.40
C ASP A 71 17.88 -10.19 -0.59
N LEU A 72 16.76 -10.95 -0.50
CA LEU A 72 16.73 -12.30 0.07
C LEU A 72 17.58 -13.27 -0.75
N ASP A 73 17.42 -13.31 -2.06
CA ASP A 73 18.13 -14.22 -2.96
C ASP A 73 19.65 -13.95 -2.96
N HIS A 74 20.07 -12.72 -2.65
CA HIS A 74 21.48 -12.34 -2.55
C HIS A 74 22.02 -12.36 -1.10
N GLY A 75 21.22 -12.83 -0.14
CA GLY A 75 21.63 -12.95 1.26
C GLY A 75 21.92 -11.63 1.95
N LYS A 76 21.35 -10.51 1.46
CA LYS A 76 21.50 -9.19 2.08
C LYS A 76 20.58 -9.01 3.28
N ILE A 77 19.45 -9.66 3.26
CA ILE A 77 18.45 -9.69 4.33
C ILE A 77 17.98 -11.14 4.54
N ASP A 78 17.36 -11.40 5.68
CA ASP A 78 16.66 -12.66 5.97
C ASP A 78 15.12 -12.46 5.95
N GLU A 79 14.38 -13.56 6.09
CA GLU A 79 12.90 -13.53 6.09
C GLU A 79 12.33 -12.73 7.27
N SER A 80 13.02 -12.72 8.41
CA SER A 80 12.61 -11.96 9.59
C SER A 80 12.71 -10.46 9.32
N PHE A 81 13.83 -10.01 8.77
CA PHE A 81 14.02 -8.61 8.42
C PHE A 81 13.09 -8.16 7.27
N ALA A 82 12.82 -9.05 6.29
CA ALA A 82 11.85 -8.79 5.24
C ALA A 82 10.44 -8.54 5.79
N GLN A 83 10.01 -9.33 6.80
CA GLN A 83 8.75 -9.10 7.50
C GLN A 83 8.78 -7.81 8.31
N GLU A 84 9.87 -7.55 9.03
CA GLU A 84 10.04 -6.34 9.83
C GLU A 84 9.93 -5.06 8.98
N LEU A 85 10.49 -5.04 7.77
CA LEU A 85 10.35 -3.90 6.86
C LEU A 85 8.89 -3.61 6.51
N VAL A 86 8.10 -4.66 6.27
CA VAL A 86 6.67 -4.52 5.99
C VAL A 86 5.90 -4.08 7.24
N ASP A 87 6.20 -4.67 8.41
CA ASP A 87 5.58 -4.29 9.67
C ASP A 87 5.84 -2.80 10.00
N GLN A 88 7.07 -2.34 9.83
CA GLN A 88 7.43 -0.93 10.03
C GLN A 88 6.72 0.00 9.04
N PHE A 89 6.54 -0.42 7.79
CA PHE A 89 5.78 0.34 6.81
C PHE A 89 4.33 0.50 7.24
N ILE A 90 3.68 -0.58 7.67
CA ILE A 90 2.30 -0.55 8.17
C ILE A 90 2.17 0.32 9.43
N ILE A 91 3.12 0.25 10.37
CA ILE A 91 3.15 1.13 11.54
C ILE A 91 3.16 2.60 11.10
N LYS A 92 4.03 2.94 10.15
CA LYS A 92 4.13 4.31 9.63
C LYS A 92 2.83 4.78 8.97
N LEU A 93 2.16 3.91 8.19
CA LEU A 93 0.85 4.23 7.62
C LEU A 93 -0.19 4.51 8.72
N ARG A 94 -0.21 3.72 9.79
CA ARG A 94 -1.10 3.92 10.96
C ARG A 94 -0.81 5.19 11.74
N MET A 95 0.42 5.72 11.66
CA MET A 95 0.82 6.95 12.36
C MET A 95 0.45 8.24 11.61
N VAL A 96 0.30 8.18 10.29
CA VAL A 96 -0.06 9.36 9.49
C VAL A 96 -1.50 9.76 9.79
N ARG A 97 -1.72 11.05 10.03
CA ARG A 97 -3.03 11.62 10.32
C ARG A 97 -3.30 12.80 9.39
N HIS A 98 -4.55 12.95 9.03
CA HIS A 98 -5.03 14.09 8.27
C HIS A 98 -5.84 15.01 9.20
N LEU A 99 -5.38 16.24 9.37
CA LEU A 99 -6.09 17.21 10.21
C LEU A 99 -7.43 17.60 9.60
N ARG A 100 -8.50 17.45 10.38
CA ARG A 100 -9.88 17.74 9.99
C ARG A 100 -10.54 18.63 11.01
N MET A 101 -11.64 19.28 10.60
CA MET A 101 -12.51 20.00 11.55
C MET A 101 -13.13 19.03 12.55
N GLN A 102 -13.37 19.49 13.77
CA GLN A 102 -13.93 18.69 14.87
C GLN A 102 -15.22 17.97 14.46
N SER A 103 -16.15 18.66 13.81
CA SER A 103 -17.41 18.08 13.35
C SER A 103 -17.23 16.91 12.35
N TYR A 104 -16.14 16.90 11.61
CA TYR A 104 -15.81 15.83 10.69
C TYR A 104 -15.24 14.62 11.45
N ASN A 105 -14.36 14.86 12.41
CA ASN A 105 -13.80 13.82 13.26
C ASN A 105 -14.87 13.10 14.07
N ASP A 106 -15.91 13.79 14.52
CA ASP A 106 -17.03 13.23 15.27
C ASP A 106 -17.83 12.20 14.42
N ILE A 107 -17.90 12.43 13.11
CA ILE A 107 -18.57 11.50 12.16
C ILE A 107 -17.68 10.30 11.82
N PHE A 108 -16.37 10.54 11.61
CA PHE A 108 -15.44 9.54 11.06
C PHE A 108 -14.52 8.91 12.14
N ALA A 109 -14.83 9.06 13.41
CA ALA A 109 -14.07 8.50 14.52
C ALA A 109 -12.57 8.85 14.50
N GLY A 110 -12.25 10.12 14.21
CA GLY A 110 -10.88 10.61 14.20
C GLY A 110 -10.41 11.09 12.83
N ASP A 111 -9.10 11.10 12.66
CA ASP A 111 -8.39 11.70 11.54
C ASP A 111 -7.46 10.73 10.75
N PRO A 112 -7.84 9.45 10.53
CA PRO A 112 -7.07 8.56 9.69
C PRO A 112 -7.06 9.01 8.24
N THR A 113 -6.04 8.59 7.47
CA THR A 113 -5.95 8.91 6.03
C THR A 113 -6.81 8.01 5.16
N TRP A 114 -7.35 6.93 5.74
CA TRP A 114 -8.15 5.92 5.04
C TRP A 114 -7.41 5.36 3.83
N VAL A 115 -6.14 5.02 4.04
CA VAL A 115 -5.29 4.44 2.99
C VAL A 115 -5.65 2.98 2.74
N THR A 116 -5.65 2.57 1.47
CA THR A 116 -5.96 1.21 1.04
C THR A 116 -4.78 0.59 0.30
N GLU A 117 -4.39 -0.60 0.69
CA GLU A 117 -3.52 -1.50 -0.06
C GLU A 117 -4.35 -2.53 -0.78
N SER A 118 -4.19 -2.63 -2.10
CA SER A 118 -4.82 -3.66 -2.93
C SER A 118 -3.89 -4.87 -3.06
N ILE A 119 -4.32 -6.03 -2.59
CA ILE A 119 -3.51 -7.25 -2.54
C ILE A 119 -4.09 -8.31 -3.48
N GLY A 120 -3.25 -9.00 -4.23
CA GLY A 120 -3.71 -10.00 -5.19
C GLY A 120 -4.17 -9.38 -6.51
N GLY A 121 -5.17 -9.97 -7.16
CA GLY A 121 -5.57 -9.59 -8.51
C GLY A 121 -4.63 -10.15 -9.58
N ARG A 122 -4.77 -9.65 -10.81
CA ARG A 122 -4.04 -10.16 -11.97
C ARG A 122 -3.38 -9.04 -12.76
N PHE A 123 -2.27 -9.37 -13.43
CA PHE A 123 -1.68 -8.54 -14.47
C PHE A 123 -2.50 -8.62 -15.78
N ASN A 124 -2.21 -7.73 -16.73
CA ASN A 124 -2.87 -7.71 -18.03
C ASN A 124 -2.61 -8.98 -18.86
N ASP A 125 -1.54 -9.68 -18.59
CA ASP A 125 -1.20 -10.97 -19.20
C ASP A 125 -1.85 -12.18 -18.51
N GLY A 126 -2.70 -11.96 -17.52
CA GLY A 126 -3.44 -12.97 -16.78
C GLY A 126 -2.68 -13.60 -15.60
N ARG A 127 -1.39 -13.32 -15.43
CA ARG A 127 -0.62 -13.81 -14.26
C ARG A 127 -1.14 -13.17 -12.98
N THR A 128 -1.10 -13.94 -11.88
CA THR A 128 -1.43 -13.40 -10.56
C THR A 128 -0.43 -12.34 -10.10
N LYS A 129 -0.92 -11.31 -9.40
CA LYS A 129 -0.11 -10.33 -8.68
C LYS A 129 0.27 -10.80 -7.26
N VAL A 130 -0.17 -11.99 -6.85
CA VAL A 130 0.18 -12.55 -5.53
C VAL A 130 1.66 -12.89 -5.49
N THR A 131 2.34 -12.37 -4.49
CA THR A 131 3.75 -12.61 -4.19
C THR A 131 3.93 -13.02 -2.73
N LYS A 132 5.15 -13.38 -2.32
CA LYS A 132 5.45 -13.63 -0.90
C LYS A 132 5.16 -12.39 -0.04
N THR A 133 5.39 -11.20 -0.57
CA THR A 133 5.13 -9.94 0.14
C THR A 133 3.62 -9.68 0.30
N SER A 134 2.77 -10.23 -0.57
CA SER A 134 1.32 -10.23 -0.33
C SER A 134 0.96 -10.94 0.98
N PHE A 135 1.58 -12.08 1.25
CA PHE A 135 1.43 -12.79 2.54
C PHE A 135 2.00 -11.99 3.70
N ARG A 136 3.17 -11.31 3.52
CA ARG A 136 3.77 -10.47 4.56
C ARG A 136 2.87 -9.31 4.96
N PHE A 137 2.19 -8.68 4.00
CA PHE A 137 1.21 -7.62 4.30
C PHE A 137 0.05 -8.15 5.16
N LEU A 138 -0.54 -9.28 4.81
CA LEU A 138 -1.60 -9.89 5.62
C LEU A 138 -1.09 -10.37 6.98
N GLN A 139 0.15 -10.85 7.05
CA GLN A 139 0.78 -11.28 8.31
C GLN A 139 0.91 -10.12 9.31
N THR A 140 0.98 -8.87 8.84
CA THR A 140 1.03 -7.70 9.75
C THR A 140 -0.21 -7.60 10.65
N LEU A 141 -1.36 -8.15 10.23
CA LEU A 141 -2.56 -8.17 11.04
C LEU A 141 -2.43 -9.07 12.28
N TYR A 142 -1.58 -10.10 12.21
CA TYR A 142 -1.20 -10.90 13.38
C TYR A 142 -0.11 -10.23 14.21
N ASN A 143 0.93 -9.71 13.55
CA ASN A 143 2.09 -9.14 14.23
C ASN A 143 1.77 -7.84 14.98
N LEU A 144 0.94 -6.99 14.38
CA LEU A 144 0.62 -5.64 14.87
C LEU A 144 -0.81 -5.52 15.42
N GLY A 145 -1.59 -6.59 15.32
CA GLY A 145 -3.00 -6.62 15.66
C GLY A 145 -3.91 -6.06 14.56
N PRO A 146 -5.21 -6.45 14.61
CA PRO A 146 -6.24 -5.97 13.69
C PRO A 146 -6.34 -4.45 13.67
N SER A 147 -6.55 -3.89 12.51
CA SER A 147 -6.71 -2.45 12.34
C SER A 147 -7.50 -2.14 11.07
N PRO A 148 -8.36 -1.11 11.07
CA PRO A 148 -9.03 -0.66 9.85
C PRO A 148 -8.11 0.07 8.89
N GLU A 149 -6.89 0.44 9.33
CA GLU A 149 -5.92 1.18 8.52
C GLU A 149 -4.51 0.56 8.61
N PRO A 150 -3.82 0.38 7.47
CA PRO A 150 -4.35 0.48 6.12
C PRO A 150 -5.47 -0.51 5.88
N ASN A 151 -6.45 -0.13 5.06
CA ASN A 151 -7.47 -1.05 4.60
C ASN A 151 -6.81 -2.08 3.66
N MET A 152 -6.86 -3.34 4.04
CA MET A 152 -6.33 -4.46 3.25
C MET A 152 -7.45 -5.00 2.36
N THR A 153 -7.42 -4.67 1.07
CA THR A 153 -8.41 -5.14 0.11
C THR A 153 -7.83 -6.22 -0.78
N VAL A 154 -8.35 -7.42 -0.68
CA VAL A 154 -7.98 -8.54 -1.56
C VAL A 154 -8.79 -8.45 -2.85
N LEU A 155 -8.08 -8.29 -3.97
CA LEU A 155 -8.65 -8.36 -5.32
C LEU A 155 -8.85 -9.83 -5.68
N TRP A 156 -10.02 -10.33 -5.32
CA TRP A 156 -10.32 -11.77 -5.38
C TRP A 156 -10.75 -12.21 -6.77
N SER A 157 -10.22 -13.34 -7.21
CA SER A 157 -10.71 -14.10 -8.36
C SER A 157 -10.53 -15.60 -8.15
N PRO A 158 -11.28 -16.45 -8.84
CA PRO A 158 -11.10 -17.91 -8.78
C PRO A 158 -9.68 -18.37 -9.12
N GLU A 159 -8.98 -17.62 -9.98
CA GLU A 159 -7.66 -17.94 -10.50
C GLU A 159 -6.52 -17.63 -9.51
N LEU A 160 -6.81 -17.00 -8.36
CA LEU A 160 -5.79 -16.79 -7.35
C LEU A 160 -5.27 -18.13 -6.81
N PRO A 161 -3.98 -18.19 -6.41
CA PRO A 161 -3.39 -19.40 -5.83
C PRO A 161 -4.20 -19.88 -4.62
N GLU A 162 -4.48 -21.20 -4.55
CA GLU A 162 -5.33 -21.80 -3.51
C GLU A 162 -4.81 -21.47 -2.10
N GLY A 163 -3.51 -21.67 -1.85
CA GLY A 163 -2.92 -21.35 -0.54
C GLY A 163 -3.03 -19.88 -0.14
N PHE A 164 -3.11 -18.97 -1.11
CA PHE A 164 -3.36 -17.55 -0.82
C PHE A 164 -4.82 -17.31 -0.44
N LYS A 165 -5.76 -17.93 -1.14
CA LYS A 165 -7.20 -17.86 -0.79
C LYS A 165 -7.48 -18.44 0.60
N GLU A 166 -6.89 -19.58 0.92
CA GLU A 166 -6.99 -20.22 2.26
C GLU A 166 -6.42 -19.29 3.34
N PHE A 167 -5.25 -18.71 3.11
CA PHE A 167 -4.63 -17.79 4.05
C PHE A 167 -5.48 -16.53 4.26
N CYS A 168 -5.99 -15.93 3.19
CA CYS A 168 -6.90 -14.78 3.28
C CYS A 168 -8.15 -15.12 4.09
N ALA A 169 -8.76 -16.28 3.86
CA ALA A 169 -9.92 -16.73 4.60
C ALA A 169 -9.61 -16.89 6.10
N GLN A 170 -8.47 -17.50 6.44
CA GLN A 170 -8.04 -17.67 7.82
C GLN A 170 -7.81 -16.32 8.51
N VAL A 171 -7.07 -15.41 7.85
CA VAL A 171 -6.83 -14.05 8.38
C VAL A 171 -8.15 -13.28 8.57
N SER A 172 -9.12 -13.45 7.67
CA SER A 172 -10.45 -12.83 7.80
C SER A 172 -11.20 -13.34 9.03
N ILE A 173 -11.16 -14.65 9.28
CA ILE A 173 -11.80 -15.27 10.45
C ILE A 173 -11.16 -14.76 11.75
N ASP A 174 -9.83 -14.71 11.78
CA ASP A 174 -9.07 -14.39 13.00
C ASP A 174 -9.08 -12.90 13.33
N THR A 175 -9.12 -12.02 12.31
CA THR A 175 -8.88 -10.59 12.50
C THR A 175 -10.04 -9.68 12.11
N SER A 176 -10.95 -10.15 11.26
CA SER A 176 -12.04 -9.33 10.67
C SER A 176 -11.55 -8.04 9.99
N SER A 177 -10.30 -8.03 9.47
CA SER A 177 -9.62 -6.82 8.99
C SER A 177 -9.24 -6.85 7.51
N ILE A 178 -9.88 -7.73 6.74
CA ILE A 178 -9.70 -7.81 5.28
C ILE A 178 -11.02 -7.48 4.59
N GLN A 179 -10.93 -6.69 3.53
CA GLN A 179 -12.01 -6.51 2.55
C GLN A 179 -11.73 -7.32 1.29
N TYR A 180 -12.78 -7.60 0.53
CA TYR A 180 -12.69 -8.33 -0.73
C TYR A 180 -13.37 -7.56 -1.84
N GLU A 181 -12.71 -7.49 -2.99
CA GLU A 181 -13.26 -6.96 -4.23
C GLU A 181 -13.21 -8.06 -5.30
N ASN A 182 -14.27 -8.16 -6.09
CA ASN A 182 -14.32 -9.14 -7.18
C ASN A 182 -13.53 -8.64 -8.39
N ASP A 183 -12.26 -9.05 -8.50
CA ASP A 183 -11.35 -8.63 -9.58
C ASP A 183 -11.88 -8.96 -10.98
N THR A 184 -12.53 -10.11 -11.15
CA THR A 184 -13.09 -10.52 -12.44
C THR A 184 -14.20 -9.57 -12.88
N LEU A 185 -15.15 -9.30 -11.99
CA LEU A 185 -16.28 -8.41 -12.29
C LEU A 185 -15.80 -6.96 -12.48
N MET A 186 -14.89 -6.49 -11.64
CA MET A 186 -14.42 -5.12 -11.71
C MET A 186 -13.68 -4.83 -13.02
N ARG A 187 -12.85 -5.74 -13.49
CA ARG A 187 -12.18 -5.64 -14.79
C ARG A 187 -13.19 -5.55 -15.94
N GLU A 188 -14.23 -6.37 -15.90
CA GLU A 188 -15.28 -6.38 -16.91
C GLU A 188 -16.09 -5.07 -16.89
N VAL A 189 -16.60 -4.67 -15.71
CA VAL A 189 -17.44 -3.48 -15.56
C VAL A 189 -16.68 -2.19 -15.90
N ARG A 190 -15.40 -2.11 -15.54
CA ARG A 190 -14.57 -0.94 -15.79
C ARG A 190 -13.92 -0.95 -17.17
N ASN A 191 -13.94 -2.08 -17.86
CA ASN A 191 -13.18 -2.28 -19.09
C ASN A 191 -11.72 -1.83 -18.94
N CYS A 192 -11.13 -2.16 -17.79
CA CYS A 192 -9.80 -1.75 -17.38
C CYS A 192 -9.11 -2.90 -16.64
N ASP A 193 -7.89 -3.17 -17.02
CA ASP A 193 -7.06 -4.24 -16.43
C ASP A 193 -6.29 -3.77 -15.19
N ASP A 194 -6.25 -2.47 -14.94
CA ASP A 194 -5.60 -1.88 -13.78
C ASP A 194 -6.50 -0.84 -13.14
N TYR A 195 -6.84 -1.07 -11.88
CA TYR A 195 -7.69 -0.18 -11.10
C TYR A 195 -7.24 -0.17 -9.64
N GLY A 196 -7.50 0.92 -8.94
CA GLY A 196 -7.23 1.07 -7.52
C GLY A 196 -8.51 1.08 -6.70
N ILE A 197 -8.40 0.63 -5.47
CA ILE A 197 -9.43 0.75 -4.45
C ILE A 197 -9.00 1.81 -3.47
N ALA A 198 -9.88 2.76 -3.18
CA ALA A 198 -9.62 3.79 -2.18
C ALA A 198 -10.67 3.71 -1.06
N CYS A 199 -10.21 3.69 0.18
CA CYS A 199 -11.04 3.64 1.37
C CYS A 199 -12.00 2.43 1.38
N CYS A 200 -13.21 2.64 1.86
CA CYS A 200 -14.31 1.67 1.85
C CYS A 200 -15.19 1.79 0.59
N GLU A 201 -14.78 2.57 -0.40
CA GLU A 201 -15.51 2.72 -1.65
C GLU A 201 -15.33 1.50 -2.54
N ILE A 202 -16.34 0.67 -2.60
CA ILE A 202 -16.44 -0.43 -3.56
C ILE A 202 -16.58 0.19 -4.97
N GLY A 203 -15.55 0.04 -5.78
CA GLY A 203 -15.68 0.18 -7.23
C GLY A 203 -15.49 1.56 -7.84
N ARG A 204 -14.79 2.50 -7.22
CA ARG A 204 -14.27 3.67 -7.95
C ARG A 204 -12.86 3.41 -8.47
N ALA A 205 -12.75 3.12 -9.76
CA ALA A 205 -11.50 3.32 -10.46
C ALA A 205 -11.30 4.83 -10.59
N HIS A 206 -10.19 5.35 -10.13
CA HIS A 206 -9.73 6.67 -10.51
C HIS A 206 -9.06 6.53 -11.87
N VAL A 207 -9.68 7.13 -12.88
CA VAL A 207 -9.09 7.34 -14.19
C VAL A 207 -8.13 8.50 -14.09
#